data_522b56c2038b5892739093881977ce81
#
_entry.id   522b56c2038b5892739093881977ce81
#
_cell.length_a   1.000
_cell.length_b   1.000
_cell.length_c   1.000
_cell.angle_alpha   90.00
_cell.angle_beta   90.00
_cell.angle_gamma   90.00
#
_symmetry.space_group_name_H-M   'P 1'
#
loop_
_entity.id
_entity.type
_entity.pdbx_description
1 polymer ?
#
loop_
_entity_poly.entity_id
_entity_poly.type
_entity_poly.pdbx_seq_one_letter_code
_entity_poly.pdbx_strand_id
1 'polypeptide(L)'
;MAPVIVLPPSLHISPYGSALQEKPSNLLMQKPYKDSFGHSTPNLNSHTMKTNTEDGVPLKDTSNKPFATETKCVKARSQNNSPTQGQHSFAWTKYKSVTPVSSHAPMQRHQVDKSSNPFEEILDTSHRTEREVRASLSKLRRVILTEGLPEEDLPKLTLNSLRSRVWKHLLGVYHVSAREYIQLINKGRSCVYDKVRNDTFRTLATDKKFLEKVNEEMLIRVLNAFAWKMKSSSSCNGQSVTYVQGMNVLVAPFLFTMSEIDAFFSFATFIQTCCPLYVTPTLQGVHCGLKLLDKCLQILDPELFNYLRSKCLKAEIYALSSILTLCACTPPLEQVLRLWDFLLAYGVHLNVLCVIAQLILMRKQLLKAPSPMKLLRTMPELNAKQIIKLTVQLAQKIPDKLYDLLVRHPFDPDVATILEKEK
;
A
#
# COMPACT_ATOMS: atom_id res chain seq x y z
N MET A 1 -7.26 35.07 11.58
CA MET A 1 -6.35 34.56 10.53
C MET A 1 -5.23 33.83 11.25
N ALA A 2 -5.24 32.50 11.24
CA ALA A 2 -4.17 31.70 11.81
C ALA A 2 -2.99 31.63 10.83
N PRO A 3 -1.72 31.66 11.30
CA PRO A 3 -0.58 31.63 10.42
C PRO A 3 -0.48 30.28 9.71
N VAL A 4 -0.44 30.32 8.37
CA VAL A 4 -0.17 29.16 7.51
C VAL A 4 1.30 28.82 7.65
N ILE A 5 1.61 27.70 8.31
CA ILE A 5 2.98 27.16 8.32
C ILE A 5 3.22 26.51 6.96
N VAL A 6 3.89 27.22 6.06
CA VAL A 6 4.42 26.67 4.82
C VAL A 6 5.73 25.97 5.16
N LEU A 7 5.73 24.64 5.17
CA LEU A 7 6.97 23.88 5.24
C LEU A 7 7.76 24.09 3.94
N PRO A 8 9.10 24.27 4.00
CA PRO A 8 9.91 24.52 2.83
C PRO A 8 9.88 23.29 1.89
N PRO A 9 9.94 23.50 0.55
CA PRO A 9 9.83 22.44 -0.46
C PRO A 9 10.97 21.42 -0.50
N SER A 10 12.00 21.58 0.32
CA SER A 10 13.15 20.65 0.41
C SER A 10 12.96 19.47 1.35
N LEU A 11 11.81 19.33 2.02
CA LEU A 11 11.47 18.19 2.86
C LEU A 11 10.56 17.19 2.15
N HIS A 12 10.94 16.73 0.94
CA HIS A 12 10.52 15.45 0.40
C HIS A 12 11.26 14.31 1.12
N ILE A 13 11.17 14.29 2.44
CA ILE A 13 11.47 13.09 3.20
C ILE A 13 10.32 12.14 2.86
N SER A 14 10.63 11.02 2.19
CA SER A 14 9.69 9.90 2.12
C SER A 14 9.04 9.78 3.51
N PRO A 15 7.69 9.71 3.63
CA PRO A 15 7.05 9.60 4.94
C PRO A 15 7.59 8.44 5.77
N TYR A 16 8.40 7.60 5.15
CA TYR A 16 9.05 6.47 5.75
C TYR A 16 10.52 6.73 6.16
N GLY A 17 11.23 7.75 5.65
CA GLY A 17 12.61 8.11 6.02
C GLY A 17 13.50 6.93 6.42
N SER A 18 14.41 7.13 7.38
CA SER A 18 15.26 6.07 7.96
C SER A 18 14.50 4.96 8.69
N ALA A 19 13.21 5.17 9.03
CA ALA A 19 12.39 4.17 9.71
C ALA A 19 12.04 2.94 8.85
N LEU A 20 12.13 3.03 7.51
CA LEU A 20 11.94 1.87 6.62
C LEU A 20 13.11 0.89 6.64
N GLN A 21 14.30 1.35 7.02
CA GLN A 21 15.49 0.50 7.09
C GLN A 21 15.49 -0.43 8.31
N GLU A 22 14.67 -0.13 9.32
CA GLU A 22 14.54 -0.99 10.50
C GLU A 22 13.47 -2.05 10.29
N LYS A 23 13.83 -3.32 10.52
CA LYS A 23 12.88 -4.42 10.54
C LYS A 23 11.87 -4.20 11.68
N PRO A 24 10.55 -4.43 11.49
CA PRO A 24 9.51 -4.17 12.50
C PRO A 24 9.78 -4.84 13.86
N SER A 25 10.49 -5.95 13.84
CA SER A 25 10.90 -6.71 15.02
C SER A 25 11.87 -5.97 15.95
N ASN A 26 12.72 -5.08 15.43
CA ASN A 26 13.67 -4.33 16.24
C ASN A 26 12.95 -3.32 17.14
N LEU A 27 11.78 -2.84 16.73
CA LEU A 27 10.92 -1.96 17.52
C LEU A 27 10.24 -2.68 18.71
N LEU A 28 9.97 -3.98 18.58
CA LEU A 28 9.40 -4.79 19.68
C LEU A 28 10.43 -5.12 20.78
N MET A 29 11.74 -5.13 20.44
CA MET A 29 12.82 -5.44 21.39
C MET A 29 13.31 -4.22 22.17
N GLN A 30 12.93 -2.99 21.80
CA GLN A 30 13.22 -1.80 22.57
C GLN A 30 12.36 -1.77 23.81
N LYS A 31 12.94 -2.13 25.00
CA LYS A 31 12.32 -1.95 26.30
C LYS A 31 11.97 -0.47 26.51
N PRO A 32 10.92 -0.15 27.26
CA PRO A 32 10.61 1.25 27.58
C PRO A 32 11.83 1.89 28.25
N TYR A 33 12.25 3.02 27.71
CA TYR A 33 13.34 3.84 28.23
C TYR A 33 13.03 4.23 29.67
N LYS A 34 13.69 3.59 30.63
CA LYS A 34 13.78 4.08 32.00
C LYS A 34 14.97 5.04 32.04
N ASP A 35 14.67 6.31 32.25
CA ASP A 35 15.70 7.28 32.60
C ASP A 35 16.48 6.79 33.83
N SER A 36 17.74 6.44 33.64
CA SER A 36 18.70 6.31 34.73
C SER A 36 20.08 6.69 34.19
N PHE A 37 20.54 7.83 34.65
CA PHE A 37 21.93 8.25 34.60
C PHE A 37 22.82 7.20 35.26
N GLY A 38 23.96 6.88 34.62
CA GLY A 38 24.99 6.09 35.27
C GLY A 38 26.04 5.51 34.32
N HIS A 39 27.24 6.06 34.38
CA HIS A 39 28.49 5.71 33.76
C HIS A 39 28.83 4.19 33.68
N SER A 40 29.43 3.75 32.57
CA SER A 40 30.76 3.11 32.55
C SER A 40 30.91 2.17 31.36
N THR A 41 31.89 2.40 30.51
CA THR A 41 32.56 1.43 29.61
C THR A 41 33.39 0.44 30.44
N PRO A 42 33.77 -0.77 30.00
CA PRO A 42 34.82 -0.99 29.02
C PRO A 42 34.68 -2.23 28.10
N ASN A 43 35.14 -2.12 26.89
CA ASN A 43 36.28 -2.77 26.20
C ASN A 43 36.49 -4.32 26.19
N LEU A 44 36.96 -4.79 24.99
CA LEU A 44 37.75 -6.01 24.65
C LEU A 44 36.94 -7.27 24.22
N ASN A 45 37.14 -7.89 23.14
CA ASN A 45 38.28 -8.30 22.34
C ASN A 45 37.87 -9.11 21.09
N SER A 46 38.55 -8.86 20.03
CA SER A 46 38.85 -9.64 18.83
C SER A 46 38.99 -11.16 18.97
N HIS A 47 38.47 -11.92 18.00
CA HIS A 47 39.21 -13.09 17.47
C HIS A 47 38.90 -13.31 15.98
N THR A 48 39.96 -13.19 15.22
CA THR A 48 40.19 -13.59 13.83
C THR A 48 40.26 -15.08 13.70
N MET A 49 39.70 -15.70 12.65
CA MET A 49 40.29 -16.88 12.03
C MET A 49 39.96 -17.00 10.54
N LYS A 50 40.98 -17.27 9.82
CA LYS A 50 41.39 -17.36 8.46
C LYS A 50 40.68 -18.43 7.61
N THR A 51 40.45 -18.05 6.36
CA THR A 51 40.79 -18.68 5.05
C THR A 51 40.92 -20.21 4.95
N ASN A 52 40.27 -20.78 3.95
CA ASN A 52 40.94 -21.57 2.92
C ASN A 52 40.18 -21.65 1.62
N THR A 53 40.93 -21.47 0.56
CA THR A 53 40.73 -21.56 -0.88
C THR A 53 40.67 -23.01 -1.38
N GLU A 54 40.19 -23.09 -2.62
CA GLU A 54 40.52 -24.03 -3.74
C GLU A 54 39.30 -24.82 -4.21
N ASP A 55 39.06 -24.94 -5.42
CA ASP A 55 39.40 -25.09 -6.80
C ASP A 55 38.09 -25.38 -7.57
N GLY A 56 37.77 -24.92 -8.67
CA GLY A 56 38.37 -24.95 -9.96
C GLY A 56 37.67 -25.96 -10.88
N VAL A 57 37.31 -25.47 -12.07
CA VAL A 57 37.13 -26.13 -13.39
C VAL A 57 35.71 -26.13 -13.98
N PRO A 58 35.66 -25.79 -15.26
CA PRO A 58 34.46 -25.38 -15.98
C PRO A 58 33.91 -26.45 -16.91
N LEU A 59 32.65 -26.33 -17.38
CA LEU A 59 32.22 -26.98 -18.63
C LEU A 59 30.91 -26.47 -19.22
N LYS A 60 31.09 -25.92 -20.39
CA LYS A 60 30.39 -26.11 -21.69
C LYS A 60 29.01 -25.52 -21.93
N ASP A 61 29.11 -24.64 -22.90
CA ASP A 61 28.07 -24.20 -23.84
C ASP A 61 27.23 -25.34 -24.43
N THR A 62 25.91 -25.11 -24.48
CA THR A 62 25.10 -25.57 -25.58
C THR A 62 24.01 -24.56 -25.89
N SER A 63 24.16 -24.01 -27.07
CA SER A 63 23.21 -23.17 -27.82
C SER A 63 21.85 -23.85 -28.00
N ASN A 64 20.74 -23.08 -27.77
CA ASN A 64 19.53 -23.32 -28.54
C ASN A 64 18.73 -22.03 -28.79
N LYS A 65 18.32 -21.92 -30.02
CA LYS A 65 17.67 -20.81 -30.72
C LYS A 65 16.24 -20.53 -30.23
N PRO A 66 15.71 -19.32 -30.48
CA PRO A 66 14.37 -18.92 -30.06
C PRO A 66 13.29 -19.45 -30.99
N PHE A 67 12.19 -19.90 -30.41
CA PHE A 67 10.95 -20.19 -31.11
C PHE A 67 10.10 -18.93 -31.18
N ALA A 68 9.82 -18.46 -32.40
CA ALA A 68 8.89 -17.42 -32.72
C ALA A 68 7.46 -18.00 -32.76
N THR A 69 6.54 -17.43 -31.99
CA THR A 69 5.10 -17.70 -32.12
C THR A 69 4.41 -16.47 -32.73
N GLU A 70 3.99 -16.63 -33.98
CA GLU A 70 3.12 -15.69 -34.70
C GLU A 70 1.72 -15.65 -34.05
N THR A 71 1.29 -14.46 -33.69
CA THR A 71 -0.10 -14.21 -33.30
C THR A 71 -0.86 -13.57 -34.43
N LYS A 72 -1.76 -14.33 -35.07
CA LYS A 72 -2.66 -13.86 -36.12
C LYS A 72 -3.68 -12.87 -35.56
N CYS A 73 -3.65 -11.65 -36.10
CA CYS A 73 -4.71 -10.66 -35.96
C CYS A 73 -5.96 -11.08 -36.70
N VAL A 74 -7.08 -11.26 -35.99
CA VAL A 74 -8.41 -11.35 -36.57
C VAL A 74 -9.04 -9.96 -36.59
N LYS A 75 -9.26 -9.43 -37.81
CA LYS A 75 -10.02 -8.19 -38.04
C LYS A 75 -11.53 -8.45 -37.84
N ALA A 76 -12.14 -7.82 -36.87
CA ALA A 76 -13.58 -7.74 -36.77
C ALA A 76 -14.11 -6.48 -37.46
N ARG A 77 -15.09 -6.71 -38.36
CA ARG A 77 -15.80 -5.71 -39.17
C ARG A 77 -16.67 -4.81 -38.32
N SER A 78 -16.56 -3.51 -38.52
CA SER A 78 -17.45 -2.49 -37.99
C SER A 78 -18.82 -2.56 -38.67
N GLN A 79 -19.90 -2.67 -37.89
CA GLN A 79 -21.24 -2.27 -38.31
C GLN A 79 -21.61 -0.99 -37.56
N ASN A 80 -21.85 0.04 -38.36
CA ASN A 80 -22.42 1.33 -37.91
C ASN A 80 -23.89 1.13 -37.54
N ASN A 81 -24.24 1.47 -36.30
CA ASN A 81 -25.60 1.88 -35.96
C ASN A 81 -25.49 3.03 -34.97
N SER A 82 -25.92 4.20 -35.43
CA SER A 82 -26.07 5.41 -34.64
C SER A 82 -27.37 5.33 -33.82
N PRO A 83 -27.35 5.63 -32.53
CA PRO A 83 -28.55 6.07 -31.84
C PRO A 83 -28.49 7.57 -31.54
N THR A 84 -29.61 8.18 -31.87
CA THR A 84 -30.10 9.52 -31.59
C THR A 84 -29.66 10.12 -30.25
N GLN A 85 -29.31 11.43 -30.35
CA GLN A 85 -29.04 12.32 -29.24
C GLN A 85 -30.27 12.47 -28.32
N GLY A 86 -30.17 11.96 -27.10
CA GLY A 86 -31.01 12.32 -25.98
C GLY A 86 -30.19 13.26 -25.06
N GLN A 87 -30.53 14.54 -25.10
CA GLN A 87 -30.00 15.53 -24.16
C GLN A 87 -30.64 15.30 -22.78
N HIS A 88 -29.90 14.67 -21.86
CA HIS A 88 -30.26 14.73 -20.44
C HIS A 88 -29.43 15.84 -19.77
N SER A 89 -30.12 16.95 -19.54
CA SER A 89 -29.64 18.03 -18.68
C SER A 89 -29.63 17.58 -17.23
N PHE A 90 -28.41 17.51 -16.65
CA PHE A 90 -28.25 17.28 -15.22
C PHE A 90 -28.69 18.49 -14.42
N ALA A 91 -29.77 18.35 -13.65
CA ALA A 91 -30.24 19.35 -12.70
C ALA A 91 -29.34 19.30 -11.43
N TRP A 92 -28.64 20.39 -11.18
CA TRP A 92 -27.91 20.64 -9.94
C TRP A 92 -28.89 20.94 -8.82
N THR A 93 -28.99 20.10 -7.82
CA THR A 93 -29.71 20.41 -6.58
C THR A 93 -28.96 21.50 -5.83
N LYS A 94 -29.56 22.67 -5.74
CA LYS A 94 -29.04 23.82 -4.97
C LYS A 94 -28.96 23.47 -3.48
N TYR A 95 -27.75 23.48 -2.94
CA TYR A 95 -27.55 23.48 -1.49
C TYR A 95 -28.08 24.79 -0.91
N LYS A 96 -29.11 24.70 -0.05
CA LYS A 96 -29.62 25.81 0.73
C LYS A 96 -28.57 26.22 1.78
N SER A 97 -28.24 27.50 1.79
CA SER A 97 -27.40 28.14 2.81
C SER A 97 -28.01 27.96 4.20
N VAL A 98 -27.29 27.37 5.13
CA VAL A 98 -27.67 27.31 6.54
C VAL A 98 -27.12 28.56 7.22
N THR A 99 -28.02 29.42 7.71
CA THR A 99 -27.70 30.57 8.55
C THR A 99 -27.24 30.13 9.94
N PRO A 100 -26.27 30.81 10.57
CA PRO A 100 -25.80 30.44 11.91
C PRO A 100 -26.83 30.89 12.96
N VAL A 101 -27.32 29.94 13.76
CA VAL A 101 -28.10 30.21 14.94
C VAL A 101 -27.15 30.44 16.10
N SER A 102 -27.12 31.66 16.62
CA SER A 102 -26.48 32.02 17.88
C SER A 102 -27.38 31.59 19.05
N SER A 103 -26.93 30.72 19.93
CA SER A 103 -27.51 30.57 21.25
C SER A 103 -26.40 30.20 22.26
N HIS A 104 -26.06 31.17 23.10
CA HIS A 104 -25.23 30.95 24.28
C HIS A 104 -26.08 30.24 25.35
N ALA A 105 -25.71 28.98 25.66
CA ALA A 105 -26.06 28.31 26.90
C ALA A 105 -24.78 27.86 27.59
N PRO A 106 -24.61 27.98 28.91
CA PRO A 106 -23.38 27.61 29.59
C PRO A 106 -23.24 26.10 29.61
N MET A 107 -22.14 25.61 29.05
CA MET A 107 -21.79 24.20 28.98
C MET A 107 -21.34 23.72 30.37
N GLN A 108 -22.16 22.88 31.03
CA GLN A 108 -21.76 22.13 32.18
C GLN A 108 -20.57 21.22 31.82
N ARG A 109 -19.45 21.41 32.52
CA ARG A 109 -18.29 20.50 32.44
C ARG A 109 -18.67 19.13 32.96
N HIS A 110 -19.05 18.21 32.08
CA HIS A 110 -19.02 16.80 32.40
C HIS A 110 -17.55 16.38 32.60
N GLN A 111 -17.25 15.90 33.80
CA GLN A 111 -16.01 15.17 34.06
C GLN A 111 -16.01 13.94 33.16
N VAL A 112 -15.20 13.98 32.10
CA VAL A 112 -14.95 12.83 31.23
C VAL A 112 -13.92 11.96 31.95
N ASP A 113 -14.31 10.76 32.28
CA ASP A 113 -13.45 9.68 32.70
C ASP A 113 -12.26 9.56 31.75
N LYS A 114 -11.04 9.77 32.25
CA LYS A 114 -9.80 9.70 31.50
C LYS A 114 -9.39 8.25 31.25
N SER A 115 -10.08 7.51 30.40
CA SER A 115 -9.46 6.49 29.59
C SER A 115 -9.02 7.16 28.27
N SER A 116 -7.95 7.94 28.29
CA SER A 116 -7.46 8.62 27.09
C SER A 116 -7.04 7.57 26.09
N ASN A 117 -7.77 7.50 24.96
CA ASN A 117 -7.39 6.67 23.83
C ASN A 117 -5.97 7.09 23.38
N PRO A 118 -4.96 6.20 23.42
CA PRO A 118 -3.56 6.55 23.15
C PRO A 118 -3.36 7.18 21.78
N PHE A 119 -4.26 6.92 20.84
CA PHE A 119 -4.23 7.50 19.51
C PHE A 119 -4.60 8.98 19.47
N GLU A 120 -5.54 9.43 20.30
CA GLU A 120 -5.96 10.84 20.33
C GLU A 120 -4.82 11.75 20.77
N GLU A 121 -4.08 11.35 21.81
CA GLU A 121 -2.90 12.08 22.28
C GLU A 121 -1.79 12.17 21.23
N ILE A 122 -1.61 11.08 20.45
CA ILE A 122 -0.60 11.03 19.39
C ILE A 122 -1.01 11.87 18.18
N LEU A 123 -2.29 11.91 17.84
CA LEU A 123 -2.82 12.61 16.66
C LEU A 123 -3.02 14.11 16.88
N ASP A 124 -3.01 14.60 18.12
CA ASP A 124 -3.02 16.03 18.38
C ASP A 124 -1.72 16.68 17.92
N THR A 125 -1.76 17.28 16.72
CA THR A 125 -0.60 17.85 16.03
C THR A 125 -0.49 19.37 16.17
N SER A 126 -1.32 19.98 16.98
CA SER A 126 -1.29 21.43 17.17
C SER A 126 0.06 21.88 17.75
N HIS A 127 0.78 22.72 17.00
CA HIS A 127 2.04 23.36 17.39
C HIS A 127 3.27 22.46 17.63
N ARG A 128 3.44 21.36 16.87
CA ARG A 128 4.58 20.45 17.04
C ARG A 128 5.78 20.81 16.14
N THR A 129 6.97 20.65 16.72
CA THR A 129 8.24 20.69 15.98
C THR A 129 8.40 19.40 15.14
N GLU A 130 9.28 19.44 14.13
CA GLU A 130 9.58 18.25 13.30
C GLU A 130 10.04 17.04 14.15
N ARG A 131 10.81 17.29 15.21
CA ARG A 131 11.27 16.25 16.15
C ARG A 131 10.08 15.58 16.87
N GLU A 132 9.11 16.37 17.32
CA GLU A 132 7.90 15.87 17.99
C GLU A 132 7.01 15.10 17.04
N VAL A 133 6.90 15.53 15.77
CA VAL A 133 6.18 14.79 14.72
C VAL A 133 6.83 13.44 14.47
N ARG A 134 8.16 13.37 14.36
CA ARG A 134 8.89 12.10 14.20
C ARG A 134 8.69 11.17 15.40
N ALA A 135 8.76 11.71 16.63
CA ALA A 135 8.52 10.95 17.86
C ALA A 135 7.07 10.41 17.93
N SER A 136 6.08 11.24 17.54
CA SER A 136 4.68 10.83 17.45
C SER A 136 4.47 9.71 16.45
N LEU A 137 5.07 9.81 15.25
CA LEU A 137 5.01 8.76 14.24
C LEU A 137 5.62 7.44 14.74
N SER A 138 6.74 7.51 15.46
CA SER A 138 7.38 6.33 16.05
C SER A 138 6.48 5.67 17.10
N LYS A 139 5.88 6.48 18.00
CA LYS A 139 4.91 6.02 19.00
C LYS A 139 3.68 5.41 18.33
N LEU A 140 3.13 6.09 17.30
CA LEU A 140 1.97 5.61 16.54
C LEU A 140 2.21 4.26 15.88
N ARG A 141 3.34 4.09 15.18
CA ARG A 141 3.73 2.82 14.57
C ARG A 141 3.80 1.70 15.59
N ARG A 142 4.42 1.96 16.75
CA ARG A 142 4.53 0.97 17.81
C ARG A 142 3.15 0.53 18.31
N VAL A 143 2.24 1.47 18.58
CA VAL A 143 0.89 1.16 19.05
C VAL A 143 0.11 0.37 18.00
N ILE A 144 0.20 0.74 16.72
CA ILE A 144 -0.42 -0.03 15.63
C ILE A 144 0.07 -1.48 15.60
N LEU A 145 1.38 -1.72 15.83
CA LEU A 145 1.94 -3.08 15.80
C LEU A 145 1.54 -3.90 17.03
N THR A 146 1.51 -3.29 18.22
CA THR A 146 1.28 -4.01 19.49
C THR A 146 -0.20 -4.21 19.81
N GLU A 147 -1.02 -3.22 19.54
CA GLU A 147 -2.43 -3.18 19.91
C GLU A 147 -3.36 -3.26 18.71
N GLY A 148 -2.93 -2.72 17.56
CA GLY A 148 -3.78 -2.49 16.39
C GLY A 148 -4.68 -1.28 16.58
N LEU A 149 -5.36 -0.84 15.50
CA LEU A 149 -6.42 0.15 15.63
C LEU A 149 -7.68 -0.52 16.20
N PRO A 150 -8.39 0.16 17.12
CA PRO A 150 -9.64 -0.35 17.66
C PRO A 150 -10.65 -0.60 16.53
N GLU A 151 -11.51 -1.59 16.74
CA GLU A 151 -12.62 -1.84 15.83
C GLU A 151 -13.61 -0.68 15.95
N GLU A 152 -13.71 0.09 14.89
CA GLU A 152 -14.79 1.03 14.75
C GLU A 152 -16.00 0.28 14.19
N ASP A 153 -17.18 0.48 14.78
CA ASP A 153 -18.42 -0.01 14.20
C ASP A 153 -18.54 0.49 12.77
N LEU A 154 -18.42 -0.40 11.81
CA LEU A 154 -18.43 -0.08 10.38
C LEU A 154 -19.62 0.78 9.93
N PRO A 155 -20.85 0.62 10.49
CA PRO A 155 -21.96 1.52 10.19
C PRO A 155 -21.78 2.95 10.69
N LYS A 156 -20.92 3.14 11.71
CA LYS A 156 -20.62 4.44 12.32
C LYS A 156 -19.30 5.06 11.85
N LEU A 157 -18.66 4.50 10.81
CA LEU A 157 -17.49 5.12 10.19
C LEU A 157 -17.87 6.51 9.67
N THR A 158 -17.71 7.48 10.57
CA THR A 158 -17.89 8.90 10.24
C THR A 158 -16.80 9.31 9.25
N LEU A 159 -17.06 10.39 8.51
CA LEU A 159 -16.07 10.97 7.58
C LEU A 159 -14.73 11.34 8.25
N ASN A 160 -14.66 11.31 9.58
CA ASN A 160 -13.47 11.61 10.38
C ASN A 160 -13.16 10.49 11.37
N SER A 161 -13.24 9.24 10.92
CA SER A 161 -12.92 8.06 11.72
C SER A 161 -11.47 8.09 12.22
N LEU A 162 -11.17 7.40 13.31
CA LEU A 162 -9.81 7.29 13.83
C LEU A 162 -8.86 6.75 12.76
N ARG A 163 -9.26 5.70 12.03
CA ARG A 163 -8.45 5.12 10.95
C ARG A 163 -8.15 6.14 9.85
N SER A 164 -9.14 6.94 9.43
CA SER A 164 -8.95 8.02 8.47
C SER A 164 -7.87 9.01 8.93
N ARG A 165 -7.94 9.47 10.17
CA ARG A 165 -6.97 10.40 10.75
C ARG A 165 -5.56 9.78 10.86
N VAL A 166 -5.49 8.52 11.31
CA VAL A 166 -4.23 7.75 11.39
C VAL A 166 -3.59 7.60 10.01
N TRP A 167 -4.34 7.18 9.00
CA TRP A 167 -3.81 6.99 7.65
C TRP A 167 -3.33 8.30 7.04
N LYS A 168 -4.10 9.39 7.19
CA LYS A 168 -3.67 10.72 6.74
C LYS A 168 -2.37 11.15 7.44
N HIS A 169 -2.27 10.93 8.75
CA HIS A 169 -1.06 11.26 9.52
C HIS A 169 0.16 10.43 9.09
N LEU A 170 0.01 9.12 8.89
CA LEU A 170 1.07 8.23 8.40
C LEU A 170 1.55 8.61 7.00
N LEU A 171 0.64 9.10 6.14
CA LEU A 171 0.95 9.54 4.78
C LEU A 171 1.44 10.99 4.71
N GLY A 172 1.39 11.75 5.80
CA GLY A 172 1.73 13.18 5.82
C GLY A 172 0.70 14.06 5.11
N VAL A 173 -0.56 13.62 5.00
CA VAL A 173 -1.65 14.38 4.38
C VAL A 173 -2.31 15.27 5.44
N TYR A 174 -1.77 16.45 5.63
CA TYR A 174 -2.28 17.42 6.62
C TYR A 174 -3.23 18.45 6.01
N HIS A 175 -3.13 18.69 4.72
CA HIS A 175 -3.95 19.65 4.00
C HIS A 175 -4.60 19.04 2.77
N VAL A 176 -5.88 19.26 2.64
CA VAL A 176 -6.68 18.87 1.48
C VAL A 176 -7.35 20.12 0.88
N SER A 177 -7.35 20.23 -0.44
CA SER A 177 -7.95 21.36 -1.15
C SER A 177 -9.18 20.92 -1.92
N ALA A 178 -10.36 21.18 -1.37
CA ALA A 178 -11.62 20.93 -2.07
C ALA A 178 -11.66 21.67 -3.43
N ARG A 179 -11.10 22.88 -3.49
CA ARG A 179 -11.01 23.67 -4.72
C ARG A 179 -10.19 22.96 -5.79
N GLU A 180 -9.00 22.44 -5.45
CA GLU A 180 -8.14 21.70 -6.38
C GLU A 180 -8.87 20.44 -6.89
N TYR A 181 -9.49 19.68 -5.99
CA TYR A 181 -10.20 18.46 -6.37
C TYR A 181 -11.37 18.76 -7.34
N ILE A 182 -12.19 19.78 -7.03
CA ILE A 182 -13.30 20.20 -7.91
C ILE A 182 -12.77 20.68 -9.27
N GLN A 183 -11.65 21.41 -9.31
CA GLN A 183 -11.04 21.83 -10.57
C GLN A 183 -10.59 20.64 -11.43
N LEU A 184 -10.07 19.57 -10.81
CA LEU A 184 -9.69 18.36 -11.54
C LEU A 184 -10.92 17.60 -12.07
N ILE A 185 -12.01 17.53 -11.30
CA ILE A 185 -13.27 16.92 -11.75
C ILE A 185 -13.85 17.71 -12.93
N ASN A 186 -13.84 19.04 -12.86
CA ASN A 186 -14.39 19.92 -13.88
C ASN A 186 -13.63 19.87 -15.22
N LYS A 187 -12.41 19.25 -15.27
CA LYS A 187 -11.72 18.97 -16.53
C LYS A 187 -12.43 17.89 -17.38
N GLY A 188 -13.44 17.22 -16.82
CA GLY A 188 -14.20 16.19 -17.51
C GLY A 188 -13.41 14.89 -17.71
N ARG A 189 -13.72 14.15 -18.78
CA ARG A 189 -13.12 12.85 -19.06
C ARG A 189 -11.63 12.97 -19.43
N SER A 190 -10.78 12.21 -18.77
CA SER A 190 -9.37 12.06 -19.12
C SER A 190 -9.20 11.03 -20.25
N CYS A 191 -8.00 10.93 -20.81
CA CYS A 191 -7.68 9.93 -21.84
C CYS A 191 -7.78 8.47 -21.36
N VAL A 192 -7.87 8.24 -20.04
CA VAL A 192 -8.01 6.91 -19.43
C VAL A 192 -9.39 6.63 -18.86
N TYR A 193 -10.35 7.56 -19.05
CA TYR A 193 -11.69 7.47 -18.49
C TYR A 193 -12.40 6.15 -18.77
N ASP A 194 -12.37 5.68 -20.03
CA ASP A 194 -13.05 4.44 -20.42
C ASP A 194 -12.37 3.21 -19.81
N LYS A 195 -11.06 3.23 -19.62
CA LYS A 195 -10.34 2.15 -18.90
C LYS A 195 -10.76 2.12 -17.42
N VAL A 196 -10.84 3.29 -16.78
CA VAL A 196 -11.30 3.43 -15.39
C VAL A 196 -12.71 2.87 -15.26
N ARG A 197 -13.65 3.31 -16.09
CA ARG A 197 -15.04 2.87 -16.06
C ARG A 197 -15.18 1.35 -16.24
N ASN A 198 -14.37 0.75 -17.13
CA ASN A 198 -14.40 -0.68 -17.39
C ASN A 198 -13.89 -1.54 -16.21
N ASP A 199 -13.21 -0.94 -15.24
CA ASP A 199 -12.70 -1.63 -14.06
C ASP A 199 -13.52 -1.35 -12.79
N THR A 200 -14.16 -0.19 -12.69
CA THR A 200 -14.84 0.25 -11.46
C THR A 200 -16.06 -0.57 -11.11
N PHE A 201 -16.87 -1.00 -12.09
CA PHE A 201 -18.08 -1.79 -11.83
C PHE A 201 -17.82 -3.14 -11.14
N ARG A 202 -16.62 -3.69 -11.27
CA ARG A 202 -16.19 -4.97 -10.67
C ARG A 202 -15.35 -4.82 -9.39
N THR A 203 -15.13 -3.57 -8.94
CA THR A 203 -14.31 -3.31 -7.76
C THR A 203 -15.03 -3.76 -6.50
N LEU A 204 -14.47 -4.78 -5.82
CA LEU A 204 -15.03 -5.38 -4.60
C LEU A 204 -16.54 -5.67 -4.70
N ALA A 205 -17.01 -6.08 -5.89
CA ALA A 205 -18.43 -6.26 -6.21
C ALA A 205 -19.15 -7.32 -5.35
N THR A 206 -18.44 -8.15 -4.62
CA THR A 206 -18.99 -9.14 -3.69
C THR A 206 -19.09 -8.64 -2.25
N ASP A 207 -18.46 -7.50 -1.92
CA ASP A 207 -18.47 -6.93 -0.57
C ASP A 207 -19.66 -5.97 -0.42
N LYS A 208 -20.71 -6.42 0.25
CA LYS A 208 -21.95 -5.65 0.44
C LYS A 208 -21.71 -4.34 1.20
N LYS A 209 -20.88 -4.37 2.26
CA LYS A 209 -20.58 -3.18 3.07
C LYS A 209 -19.82 -2.12 2.25
N PHE A 210 -18.95 -2.59 1.35
CA PHE A 210 -18.27 -1.68 0.43
C PHE A 210 -19.26 -1.01 -0.53
N LEU A 211 -20.15 -1.77 -1.15
CA LEU A 211 -21.13 -1.26 -2.13
C LEU A 211 -22.17 -0.31 -1.50
N GLU A 212 -22.51 -0.50 -0.22
CA GLU A 212 -23.39 0.40 0.53
C GLU A 212 -22.75 1.79 0.75
N LYS A 213 -21.42 1.85 0.86
CA LYS A 213 -20.70 3.08 1.20
C LYS A 213 -20.02 3.76 0.01
N VAL A 214 -19.51 2.97 -0.92
CA VAL A 214 -18.71 3.45 -2.07
C VAL A 214 -19.43 3.08 -3.35
N ASN A 215 -19.96 4.08 -4.04
CA ASN A 215 -20.57 3.89 -5.35
C ASN A 215 -19.52 3.97 -6.48
N GLU A 216 -19.87 3.44 -7.64
CA GLU A 216 -19.01 3.41 -8.82
C GLU A 216 -18.57 4.82 -9.26
N GLU A 217 -19.43 5.80 -9.14
CA GLU A 217 -19.16 7.18 -9.54
C GLU A 217 -18.06 7.82 -8.69
N MET A 218 -17.98 7.51 -7.38
CA MET A 218 -16.89 7.97 -6.51
C MET A 218 -15.55 7.41 -6.98
N LEU A 219 -15.50 6.11 -7.32
CA LEU A 219 -14.31 5.47 -7.87
C LEU A 219 -13.86 6.15 -9.18
N ILE A 220 -14.82 6.36 -10.09
CA ILE A 220 -14.54 7.02 -11.38
C ILE A 220 -14.03 8.44 -11.16
N ARG A 221 -14.68 9.25 -10.30
CA ARG A 221 -14.26 10.63 -10.06
C ARG A 221 -12.84 10.72 -9.51
N VAL A 222 -12.54 9.91 -8.47
CA VAL A 222 -11.22 9.92 -7.82
C VAL A 222 -10.13 9.47 -8.79
N LEU A 223 -10.33 8.37 -9.52
CA LEU A 223 -9.33 7.85 -10.45
C LEU A 223 -9.14 8.75 -11.68
N ASN A 224 -10.23 9.34 -12.20
CA ASN A 224 -10.15 10.27 -13.30
C ASN A 224 -9.47 11.59 -12.89
N ALA A 225 -9.77 12.12 -11.70
CA ALA A 225 -9.09 13.29 -11.13
C ALA A 225 -7.60 13.00 -10.89
N PHE A 226 -7.27 11.79 -10.40
CA PHE A 226 -5.87 11.36 -10.24
C PHE A 226 -5.12 11.35 -11.59
N ALA A 227 -5.74 10.85 -12.66
CA ALA A 227 -5.14 10.86 -14.00
C ALA A 227 -4.84 12.30 -14.47
N TRP A 228 -5.74 13.25 -14.22
CA TRP A 228 -5.51 14.67 -14.52
C TRP A 228 -4.39 15.28 -13.67
N LYS A 229 -4.32 14.94 -12.37
CA LYS A 229 -3.25 15.39 -11.47
C LYS A 229 -1.89 14.91 -11.97
N MET A 230 -1.78 13.64 -12.30
CA MET A 230 -0.51 13.05 -12.78
C MET A 230 -0.08 13.63 -14.12
N LYS A 231 -1.02 13.86 -15.05
CA LYS A 231 -0.71 14.51 -16.33
C LYS A 231 -0.13 15.91 -16.14
N SER A 232 -0.62 16.66 -15.17
CA SER A 232 -0.11 18.00 -14.85
C SER A 232 1.30 17.97 -14.25
N SER A 233 1.64 16.92 -13.51
CA SER A 233 2.95 16.73 -12.87
C SER A 233 4.00 16.13 -13.82
N SER A 234 3.59 15.37 -14.84
CA SER A 234 4.50 14.67 -15.77
C SER A 234 5.25 15.61 -16.74
N SER A 235 4.87 16.88 -16.85
CA SER A 235 5.58 17.87 -17.64
C SER A 235 7.02 18.11 -17.17
N CYS A 236 7.38 17.69 -15.94
CA CYS A 236 8.70 17.91 -15.35
C CYS A 236 9.62 16.69 -15.35
N ASN A 237 9.13 15.45 -15.42
CA ASN A 237 9.94 14.25 -15.17
C ASN A 237 9.87 13.14 -16.24
N GLY A 238 9.25 13.36 -17.38
CA GLY A 238 9.30 12.41 -18.53
C GLY A 238 8.60 11.05 -18.33
N GLN A 239 8.18 10.69 -17.12
CA GLN A 239 7.43 9.45 -16.87
C GLN A 239 5.93 9.74 -16.88
N SER A 240 5.25 9.28 -17.90
CA SER A 240 3.79 9.34 -17.99
C SER A 240 3.17 8.35 -17.02
N VAL A 241 2.80 8.80 -15.83
CA VAL A 241 1.95 8.01 -14.94
C VAL A 241 0.57 7.94 -15.56
N THR A 242 0.14 6.73 -15.88
CA THR A 242 -1.16 6.46 -16.47
C THR A 242 -1.96 5.53 -15.56
N TYR A 243 -3.27 5.47 -15.77
CA TYR A 243 -4.09 4.47 -15.09
C TYR A 243 -3.67 3.06 -15.52
N VAL A 244 -3.40 2.20 -14.54
CA VAL A 244 -3.18 0.77 -14.73
C VAL A 244 -4.29 -0.01 -14.01
N GLN A 245 -4.68 -1.15 -14.57
CA GLN A 245 -5.67 -2.05 -13.96
C GLN A 245 -5.18 -2.48 -12.57
N GLY A 246 -6.05 -2.43 -11.58
CA GLY A 246 -5.73 -2.68 -10.17
C GLY A 246 -5.72 -1.41 -9.32
N MET A 247 -5.54 -0.22 -9.91
CA MET A 247 -5.65 1.04 -9.18
C MET A 247 -7.06 1.26 -8.60
N ASN A 248 -8.10 0.75 -9.26
CA ASN A 248 -9.47 0.71 -8.75
C ASN A 248 -9.56 -0.04 -7.41
N VAL A 249 -8.82 -1.13 -7.25
CA VAL A 249 -8.76 -1.91 -6.02
C VAL A 249 -7.89 -1.20 -4.97
N LEU A 250 -6.79 -0.54 -5.37
CA LEU A 250 -5.93 0.22 -4.45
C LEU A 250 -6.61 1.46 -3.85
N VAL A 251 -7.51 2.11 -4.58
CA VAL A 251 -8.23 3.29 -4.05
C VAL A 251 -9.41 2.91 -3.16
N ALA A 252 -9.93 1.69 -3.28
CA ALA A 252 -11.12 1.24 -2.57
C ALA A 252 -10.99 1.33 -1.04
N PRO A 253 -9.91 0.90 -0.37
CA PRO A 253 -9.74 1.06 1.07
C PRO A 253 -9.78 2.54 1.53
N PHE A 254 -9.24 3.47 0.75
CA PHE A 254 -9.29 4.90 1.07
C PHE A 254 -10.72 5.43 1.01
N LEU A 255 -11.44 5.16 -0.09
CA LEU A 255 -12.84 5.58 -0.24
C LEU A 255 -13.77 4.95 0.81
N PHE A 256 -13.45 3.74 1.25
CA PHE A 256 -14.20 3.09 2.32
C PHE A 256 -13.95 3.71 3.69
N THR A 257 -12.77 4.25 3.97
CA THR A 257 -12.38 4.73 5.31
C THR A 257 -12.58 6.22 5.51
N MET A 258 -12.60 7.05 4.47
CA MET A 258 -12.60 8.50 4.59
C MET A 258 -13.49 9.20 3.54
N SER A 259 -13.62 10.54 3.64
CA SER A 259 -14.33 11.33 2.65
C SER A 259 -13.69 11.19 1.26
N GLU A 260 -14.47 11.41 0.19
CA GLU A 260 -13.98 11.32 -1.19
C GLU A 260 -12.78 12.25 -1.44
N ILE A 261 -12.81 13.47 -0.86
CA ILE A 261 -11.72 14.44 -0.99
C ILE A 261 -10.46 13.94 -0.25
N ASP A 262 -10.63 13.51 1.00
CA ASP A 262 -9.51 12.94 1.77
C ASP A 262 -8.94 11.70 1.08
N ALA A 263 -9.80 10.83 0.54
CA ALA A 263 -9.41 9.63 -0.18
C ALA A 263 -8.60 9.96 -1.44
N PHE A 264 -9.00 11.00 -2.19
CA PHE A 264 -8.26 11.46 -3.35
C PHE A 264 -6.84 11.90 -3.00
N PHE A 265 -6.68 12.79 -2.02
CA PHE A 265 -5.36 13.28 -1.63
C PHE A 265 -4.50 12.20 -0.98
N SER A 266 -5.09 11.36 -0.12
CA SER A 266 -4.39 10.24 0.51
C SER A 266 -3.93 9.21 -0.51
N PHE A 267 -4.78 8.83 -1.46
CA PHE A 267 -4.43 7.92 -2.54
C PHE A 267 -3.35 8.51 -3.46
N ALA A 268 -3.47 9.79 -3.85
CA ALA A 268 -2.47 10.43 -4.69
C ALA A 268 -1.10 10.47 -4.01
N THR A 269 -1.04 10.85 -2.74
CA THR A 269 0.19 10.85 -1.94
C THR A 269 0.73 9.43 -1.79
N PHE A 270 -0.12 8.46 -1.45
CA PHE A 270 0.26 7.06 -1.32
C PHE A 270 0.93 6.52 -2.58
N ILE A 271 0.34 6.72 -3.75
CA ILE A 271 0.92 6.28 -5.01
C ILE A 271 2.26 6.99 -5.26
N GLN A 272 2.32 8.31 -5.09
CA GLN A 272 3.51 9.08 -5.41
C GLN A 272 4.70 8.83 -4.48
N THR A 273 4.43 8.53 -3.20
CA THR A 273 5.49 8.42 -2.19
C THR A 273 5.78 6.99 -1.75
N CYS A 274 4.79 6.10 -1.76
CA CYS A 274 4.96 4.75 -1.22
C CYS A 274 5.21 3.70 -2.29
N CYS A 275 4.59 3.83 -3.49
CA CYS A 275 4.69 2.82 -4.54
C CYS A 275 4.57 3.39 -5.97
N PRO A 276 5.37 4.41 -6.36
CA PRO A 276 5.28 5.00 -7.68
C PRO A 276 5.54 4.00 -8.81
N LEU A 277 6.40 3.01 -8.60
CA LEU A 277 6.73 2.01 -9.61
C LEU A 277 5.67 0.90 -9.75
N TYR A 278 4.63 0.91 -8.90
CA TYR A 278 3.49 -0.01 -9.04
C TYR A 278 2.48 0.43 -10.09
N VAL A 279 2.51 1.70 -10.46
CA VAL A 279 1.57 2.30 -11.43
C VAL A 279 2.26 2.79 -12.69
N THR A 280 3.51 2.37 -12.93
CA THR A 280 4.17 2.57 -14.21
C THR A 280 3.55 1.67 -15.28
N PRO A 281 3.61 2.03 -16.58
CA PRO A 281 3.08 1.18 -17.65
C PRO A 281 3.65 -0.24 -17.67
N THR A 282 4.90 -0.40 -17.22
CA THR A 282 5.62 -1.68 -17.14
C THR A 282 5.40 -2.42 -15.82
N LEU A 283 4.69 -1.83 -14.85
CA LEU A 283 4.52 -2.39 -13.50
C LEU A 283 5.86 -2.81 -12.86
N GLN A 284 6.93 -2.04 -13.09
CA GLN A 284 8.30 -2.40 -12.72
C GLN A 284 8.43 -2.79 -11.24
N GLY A 285 7.86 -2.00 -10.32
CA GLY A 285 7.89 -2.31 -8.89
C GLY A 285 7.17 -3.63 -8.56
N VAL A 286 6.04 -3.91 -9.23
CA VAL A 286 5.29 -5.16 -9.05
C VAL A 286 6.12 -6.35 -9.50
N HIS A 287 6.74 -6.28 -10.68
CA HIS A 287 7.59 -7.35 -11.19
C HIS A 287 8.83 -7.57 -10.31
N CYS A 288 9.43 -6.50 -9.78
CA CYS A 288 10.50 -6.62 -8.78
C CYS A 288 9.99 -7.30 -7.49
N GLY A 289 8.81 -6.90 -7.00
CA GLY A 289 8.19 -7.53 -5.83
C GLY A 289 7.94 -9.03 -6.01
N LEU A 290 7.50 -9.46 -7.20
CA LEU A 290 7.30 -10.88 -7.53
C LEU A 290 8.61 -11.67 -7.57
N LYS A 291 9.68 -11.12 -8.16
CA LYS A 291 11.02 -11.74 -8.14
C LYS A 291 11.56 -11.84 -6.72
N LEU A 292 11.35 -10.80 -5.91
CA LEU A 292 11.74 -10.78 -4.50
C LEU A 292 10.93 -11.78 -3.67
N LEU A 293 9.64 -11.99 -3.99
CA LEU A 293 8.82 -13.01 -3.36
C LEU A 293 9.43 -14.41 -3.55
N ASP A 294 9.79 -14.76 -4.79
CA ASP A 294 10.43 -16.05 -5.08
C ASP A 294 11.77 -16.21 -4.33
N LYS A 295 12.63 -15.17 -4.31
CA LYS A 295 13.91 -15.19 -3.57
C LYS A 295 13.69 -15.33 -2.05
N CYS A 296 12.75 -14.57 -1.50
CA CYS A 296 12.43 -14.65 -0.06
C CYS A 296 11.81 -16.01 0.31
N LEU A 297 10.89 -16.53 -0.51
CA LEU A 297 10.28 -17.85 -0.27
C LEU A 297 11.31 -18.96 -0.32
N GLN A 298 12.29 -18.90 -1.22
CA GLN A 298 13.39 -19.85 -1.32
C GLN A 298 14.21 -19.91 -0.03
N ILE A 299 14.41 -18.77 0.63
CA ILE A 299 15.16 -18.70 1.90
C ILE A 299 14.28 -19.14 3.08
N LEU A 300 13.03 -18.72 3.12
CA LEU A 300 12.13 -18.88 4.26
C LEU A 300 11.50 -20.28 4.34
N ASP A 301 11.17 -20.88 3.19
CA ASP A 301 10.60 -22.22 3.06
C ASP A 301 11.06 -22.87 1.74
N PRO A 302 12.30 -23.42 1.70
CA PRO A 302 12.86 -24.04 0.50
C PRO A 302 12.02 -25.21 -0.03
N GLU A 303 11.38 -25.97 0.86
CA GLU A 303 10.53 -27.11 0.47
C GLU A 303 9.29 -26.64 -0.30
N LEU A 304 8.57 -25.66 0.23
CA LEU A 304 7.41 -25.08 -0.45
C LEU A 304 7.81 -24.42 -1.76
N PHE A 305 8.92 -23.66 -1.78
CA PHE A 305 9.44 -23.04 -2.99
C PHE A 305 9.73 -24.09 -4.08
N ASN A 306 10.49 -25.13 -3.76
CA ASN A 306 10.85 -26.18 -4.70
C ASN A 306 9.61 -26.95 -5.19
N TYR A 307 8.64 -27.18 -4.29
CA TYR A 307 7.37 -27.80 -4.66
C TYR A 307 6.60 -26.96 -5.68
N LEU A 308 6.41 -25.67 -5.43
CA LEU A 308 5.74 -24.79 -6.36
C LEU A 308 6.49 -24.70 -7.71
N ARG A 309 7.81 -24.61 -7.67
CA ARG A 309 8.67 -24.61 -8.88
C ARG A 309 8.55 -25.92 -9.68
N SER A 310 8.46 -27.07 -9.03
CA SER A 310 8.23 -28.37 -9.69
C SER A 310 6.88 -28.44 -10.42
N LYS A 311 5.90 -27.61 -10.01
CA LYS A 311 4.61 -27.44 -10.66
C LYS A 311 4.60 -26.27 -11.67
N CYS A 312 5.76 -25.75 -12.07
CA CYS A 312 5.92 -24.60 -12.95
C CYS A 312 5.26 -23.32 -12.42
N LEU A 313 5.03 -23.19 -11.10
CA LEU A 313 4.40 -22.05 -10.48
C LEU A 313 5.47 -21.07 -9.97
N LYS A 314 5.67 -19.99 -10.73
CA LYS A 314 6.43 -18.81 -10.32
C LYS A 314 5.47 -17.79 -9.64
N ALA A 315 6.03 -16.90 -8.84
CA ALA A 315 5.26 -15.84 -8.17
C ALA A 315 4.41 -15.02 -9.14
N GLU A 316 4.90 -14.76 -10.36
CA GLU A 316 4.16 -14.04 -11.41
C GLU A 316 2.81 -14.69 -11.76
N ILE A 317 2.69 -16.01 -11.60
CA ILE A 317 1.49 -16.76 -11.98
C ILE A 317 0.41 -16.70 -10.90
N TYR A 318 0.81 -16.74 -9.62
CA TYR A 318 -0.16 -16.88 -8.53
C TYR A 318 -0.25 -15.68 -7.59
N ALA A 319 0.76 -14.81 -7.55
CA ALA A 319 0.83 -13.71 -6.59
C ALA A 319 0.65 -12.32 -7.21
N LEU A 320 0.51 -12.21 -8.55
CA LEU A 320 0.46 -10.92 -9.25
C LEU A 320 -0.62 -10.00 -8.67
N SER A 321 -1.85 -10.48 -8.50
CA SER A 321 -2.94 -9.67 -7.97
C SER A 321 -2.69 -9.22 -6.53
N SER A 322 -2.18 -10.10 -5.66
CA SER A 322 -1.90 -9.79 -4.26
C SER A 322 -0.74 -8.80 -4.10
N ILE A 323 0.28 -8.89 -4.96
CA ILE A 323 1.38 -7.91 -4.96
C ILE A 323 0.90 -6.57 -5.52
N LEU A 324 0.27 -6.56 -6.70
CA LEU A 324 -0.22 -5.35 -7.36
C LEU A 324 -1.18 -4.54 -6.49
N THR A 325 -2.10 -5.21 -5.81
CA THR A 325 -3.16 -4.57 -5.02
C THR A 325 -2.86 -4.49 -3.52
N LEU A 326 -1.67 -4.87 -3.09
CA LEU A 326 -1.29 -4.93 -1.67
C LEU A 326 -2.31 -5.74 -0.85
N CYS A 327 -2.67 -6.91 -1.37
CA CYS A 327 -3.69 -7.82 -0.83
C CYS A 327 -5.12 -7.24 -0.73
N ALA A 328 -5.38 -6.04 -1.24
CA ALA A 328 -6.73 -5.44 -1.18
C ALA A 328 -7.78 -6.23 -2.00
N CYS A 329 -7.35 -7.11 -2.90
CA CYS A 329 -8.25 -8.03 -3.62
C CYS A 329 -8.66 -9.27 -2.81
N THR A 330 -8.10 -9.50 -1.61
CA THR A 330 -8.37 -10.70 -0.79
C THR A 330 -9.38 -10.37 0.30
N PRO A 331 -10.60 -10.93 0.28
CA PRO A 331 -11.63 -10.64 1.29
C PRO A 331 -11.25 -11.22 2.67
N PRO A 332 -11.92 -10.78 3.74
CA PRO A 332 -12.89 -9.68 3.81
C PRO A 332 -12.21 -8.30 3.94
N LEU A 333 -12.89 -7.23 3.48
CA LEU A 333 -12.36 -5.88 3.46
C LEU A 333 -11.89 -5.39 4.86
N GLU A 334 -12.58 -5.75 5.93
CA GLU A 334 -12.19 -5.39 7.29
C GLU A 334 -10.79 -5.89 7.65
N GLN A 335 -10.43 -7.08 7.21
CA GLN A 335 -9.08 -7.63 7.42
C GLN A 335 -8.05 -6.93 6.52
N VAL A 336 -8.45 -6.54 5.32
CA VAL A 336 -7.61 -5.71 4.45
C VAL A 336 -7.27 -4.39 5.13
N LEU A 337 -8.26 -3.71 5.73
CA LEU A 337 -8.03 -2.44 6.44
C LEU A 337 -7.02 -2.61 7.58
N ARG A 338 -7.12 -3.69 8.37
CA ARG A 338 -6.16 -4.00 9.43
C ARG A 338 -4.76 -4.30 8.88
N LEU A 339 -4.67 -5.01 7.76
CA LEU A 339 -3.39 -5.24 7.10
C LEU A 339 -2.79 -3.93 6.59
N TRP A 340 -3.61 -3.03 6.07
CA TRP A 340 -3.18 -1.72 5.59
C TRP A 340 -2.77 -0.77 6.73
N ASP A 341 -3.37 -0.85 7.92
CA ASP A 341 -2.87 -0.15 9.12
C ASP A 341 -1.39 -0.47 9.35
N PHE A 342 -1.01 -1.74 9.21
CA PHE A 342 0.37 -2.20 9.33
C PHE A 342 1.24 -1.78 8.14
N LEU A 343 0.77 -1.95 6.90
CA LEU A 343 1.53 -1.61 5.70
C LEU A 343 1.80 -0.10 5.60
N LEU A 344 0.84 0.75 5.96
CA LEU A 344 1.03 2.19 5.99
C LEU A 344 1.97 2.63 7.14
N ALA A 345 1.98 1.91 8.25
CA ALA A 345 2.87 2.20 9.37
C ALA A 345 4.32 1.79 9.10
N TYR A 346 4.55 0.64 8.47
CA TYR A 346 5.87 0.00 8.34
C TYR A 346 6.41 -0.08 6.92
N GLY A 347 5.59 0.20 5.93
CA GLY A 347 5.96 0.23 4.51
C GLY A 347 5.32 -0.86 3.68
N VAL A 348 4.92 -0.48 2.47
CA VAL A 348 4.21 -1.35 1.51
C VAL A 348 5.07 -2.51 1.02
N HIS A 349 6.39 -2.41 1.11
CA HIS A 349 7.32 -3.48 0.76
C HIS A 349 7.09 -4.78 1.57
N LEU A 350 6.57 -4.64 2.79
CA LEU A 350 6.25 -5.79 3.64
C LEU A 350 5.09 -6.64 3.08
N ASN A 351 4.33 -6.13 2.12
CA ASN A 351 3.30 -6.91 1.45
C ASN A 351 3.87 -8.19 0.79
N VAL A 352 5.10 -8.15 0.30
CA VAL A 352 5.77 -9.35 -0.22
C VAL A 352 5.85 -10.45 0.85
N LEU A 353 6.25 -10.08 2.07
CA LEU A 353 6.31 -11.01 3.19
C LEU A 353 4.91 -11.39 3.71
N CYS A 354 3.91 -10.50 3.59
CA CYS A 354 2.51 -10.83 3.91
C CYS A 354 1.95 -11.91 2.98
N VAL A 355 2.27 -11.86 1.69
CA VAL A 355 1.90 -12.92 0.74
C VAL A 355 2.62 -14.24 1.08
N ILE A 356 3.90 -14.21 1.42
CA ILE A 356 4.63 -15.40 1.89
C ILE A 356 4.01 -15.95 3.17
N ALA A 357 3.62 -15.09 4.11
CA ALA A 357 2.93 -15.49 5.33
C ALA A 357 1.62 -16.25 5.01
N GLN A 358 0.82 -15.77 4.05
CA GLN A 358 -0.37 -16.48 3.59
C GLN A 358 -0.03 -17.86 3.01
N LEU A 359 1.01 -17.95 2.18
CA LEU A 359 1.47 -19.26 1.63
C LEU A 359 1.90 -20.22 2.73
N ILE A 360 2.62 -19.74 3.75
CA ILE A 360 3.06 -20.57 4.90
C ILE A 360 1.85 -21.02 5.73
N LEU A 361 0.84 -20.20 5.93
CA LEU A 361 -0.40 -20.59 6.61
C LEU A 361 -1.13 -21.72 5.85
N MET A 362 -1.03 -21.75 4.52
CA MET A 362 -1.61 -22.78 3.65
C MET A 362 -0.63 -23.95 3.35
N ARG A 363 0.58 -23.90 3.85
CA ARG A 363 1.70 -24.81 3.49
C ARG A 363 1.30 -26.28 3.41
N LYS A 364 0.66 -26.79 4.48
CA LYS A 364 0.26 -28.19 4.55
C LYS A 364 -0.74 -28.58 3.44
N GLN A 365 -1.64 -27.70 3.10
CA GLN A 365 -2.63 -27.91 2.05
C GLN A 365 -1.97 -27.84 0.67
N LEU A 366 -1.09 -26.86 0.46
CA LEU A 366 -0.36 -26.69 -0.80
C LEU A 366 0.51 -27.90 -1.12
N LEU A 367 1.32 -28.37 -0.17
CA LEU A 367 2.21 -29.53 -0.36
C LEU A 367 1.47 -30.85 -0.62
N LYS A 368 0.24 -30.99 -0.11
CA LYS A 368 -0.58 -32.17 -0.34
C LYS A 368 -1.37 -32.11 -1.64
N ALA A 369 -1.58 -30.93 -2.22
CA ALA A 369 -2.43 -30.75 -3.38
C ALA A 369 -1.68 -31.17 -4.67
N PRO A 370 -2.18 -32.11 -5.46
CA PRO A 370 -1.55 -32.47 -6.74
C PRO A 370 -1.52 -31.28 -7.72
N SER A 371 -2.51 -30.37 -7.62
CA SER A 371 -2.60 -29.12 -8.38
C SER A 371 -2.77 -27.92 -7.43
N PRO A 372 -1.68 -27.37 -6.90
CA PRO A 372 -1.74 -26.26 -5.93
C PRO A 372 -2.32 -24.96 -6.53
N MET A 373 -2.32 -24.80 -7.86
CA MET A 373 -2.85 -23.62 -8.52
C MET A 373 -4.33 -23.35 -8.20
N LYS A 374 -5.14 -24.40 -8.01
CA LYS A 374 -6.55 -24.25 -7.61
C LYS A 374 -6.65 -23.55 -6.24
N LEU A 375 -5.84 -23.96 -5.26
CA LEU A 375 -5.81 -23.34 -3.93
C LEU A 375 -5.27 -21.91 -3.98
N LEU A 376 -4.26 -21.67 -4.80
CA LEU A 376 -3.64 -20.33 -4.96
C LEU A 376 -4.58 -19.32 -5.64
N ARG A 377 -5.52 -19.78 -6.49
CA ARG A 377 -6.56 -18.91 -7.09
C ARG A 377 -7.68 -18.57 -6.12
N THR A 378 -7.98 -19.46 -5.20
CA THR A 378 -9.01 -19.30 -4.18
C THR A 378 -8.38 -19.22 -2.81
N MET A 379 -7.55 -18.15 -2.61
CA MET A 379 -6.91 -17.90 -1.31
C MET A 379 -7.97 -17.89 -0.21
N PRO A 380 -7.68 -18.46 0.97
CA PRO A 380 -8.57 -18.36 2.12
C PRO A 380 -8.77 -16.90 2.52
N GLU A 381 -9.83 -16.66 3.29
CA GLU A 381 -10.09 -15.35 3.86
C GLU A 381 -8.86 -14.80 4.58
N LEU A 382 -8.60 -13.52 4.36
CA LEU A 382 -7.46 -12.83 4.93
C LEU A 382 -7.59 -12.77 6.45
N ASN A 383 -6.58 -13.20 7.19
CA ASN A 383 -6.47 -13.02 8.63
C ASN A 383 -5.30 -12.10 8.95
N ALA A 384 -5.58 -10.80 9.02
CA ALA A 384 -4.55 -9.78 9.19
C ALA A 384 -3.69 -10.01 10.43
N LYS A 385 -4.28 -10.38 11.57
CA LYS A 385 -3.54 -10.60 12.83
C LYS A 385 -2.49 -11.71 12.71
N GLN A 386 -2.87 -12.84 12.11
CA GLN A 386 -1.94 -13.96 11.91
C GLN A 386 -0.88 -13.61 10.88
N ILE A 387 -1.27 -12.97 9.78
CA ILE A 387 -0.36 -12.56 8.70
C ILE A 387 0.66 -11.56 9.23
N ILE A 388 0.25 -10.50 9.92
CA ILE A 388 1.16 -9.49 10.49
C ILE A 388 2.14 -10.13 11.47
N LYS A 389 1.64 -10.96 12.41
CA LYS A 389 2.50 -11.67 13.37
C LYS A 389 3.57 -12.49 12.66
N LEU A 390 3.19 -13.26 11.66
CA LEU A 390 4.12 -14.10 10.90
C LEU A 390 5.07 -13.25 10.05
N THR A 391 4.57 -12.18 9.41
CA THR A 391 5.40 -11.26 8.61
C THR A 391 6.53 -10.65 9.43
N VAL A 392 6.25 -10.22 10.67
CA VAL A 392 7.28 -9.67 11.58
C VAL A 392 8.35 -10.72 11.89
N GLN A 393 7.95 -11.97 12.10
CA GLN A 393 8.89 -13.08 12.34
C GLN A 393 9.72 -13.42 11.09
N LEU A 394 9.09 -13.39 9.91
CA LEU A 394 9.77 -13.67 8.64
C LEU A 394 10.78 -12.58 8.29
N ALA A 395 10.47 -11.31 8.56
CA ALA A 395 11.36 -10.19 8.29
C ALA A 395 12.72 -10.32 9.01
N GLN A 396 12.75 -10.93 10.20
CA GLN A 396 13.98 -11.18 10.95
C GLN A 396 14.91 -12.18 10.25
N LYS A 397 14.33 -13.11 9.50
CA LYS A 397 15.08 -14.20 8.83
C LYS A 397 15.60 -13.80 7.45
N ILE A 398 15.18 -12.67 6.91
CA ILE A 398 15.64 -12.17 5.61
C ILE A 398 17.02 -11.51 5.78
N PRO A 399 18.03 -11.89 4.98
CA PRO A 399 19.33 -11.24 4.97
C PRO A 399 19.21 -9.74 4.65
N ASP A 400 20.06 -8.90 5.27
CA ASP A 400 19.94 -7.44 5.19
C ASP A 400 20.02 -6.91 3.75
N LYS A 401 20.88 -7.49 2.90
CA LYS A 401 20.97 -7.11 1.47
C LYS A 401 19.65 -7.35 0.72
N LEU A 402 18.99 -8.48 0.99
CA LEU A 402 17.70 -8.79 0.35
C LEU A 402 16.58 -7.95 0.96
N TYR A 403 16.65 -7.64 2.25
CA TYR A 403 15.70 -6.74 2.90
C TYR A 403 15.82 -5.31 2.37
N ASP A 404 17.03 -4.81 2.09
CA ASP A 404 17.22 -3.52 1.42
C ASP A 404 16.54 -3.47 0.04
N LEU A 405 16.69 -4.51 -0.77
CA LEU A 405 15.99 -4.61 -2.06
C LEU A 405 14.45 -4.66 -1.87
N LEU A 406 13.96 -5.35 -0.84
CA LEU A 406 12.54 -5.33 -0.48
C LEU A 406 12.07 -3.91 -0.16
N VAL A 407 12.81 -3.15 0.64
CA VAL A 407 12.46 -1.78 1.00
C VAL A 407 12.38 -0.88 -0.22
N ARG A 408 13.34 -1.01 -1.13
CA ARG A 408 13.54 -0.09 -2.26
C ARG A 408 12.65 -0.39 -3.48
N HIS A 409 12.22 -1.63 -3.71
CA HIS A 409 11.56 -2.03 -4.95
C HIS A 409 10.29 -1.24 -5.33
N PRO A 410 9.51 -0.65 -4.38
CA PRO A 410 8.32 0.09 -4.76
C PRO A 410 8.61 1.47 -5.40
N PHE A 411 9.82 2.03 -5.20
CA PHE A 411 10.13 3.40 -5.60
C PHE A 411 11.50 3.59 -6.26
N ASP A 412 12.41 2.62 -6.19
CA ASP A 412 13.76 2.71 -6.77
C ASP A 412 13.88 1.82 -8.01
N PRO A 413 14.05 2.42 -9.21
CA PRO A 413 14.15 1.67 -10.47
C PRO A 413 15.41 0.81 -10.56
N ASP A 414 16.48 1.12 -9.83
CA ASP A 414 17.76 0.39 -9.89
C ASP A 414 17.64 -1.05 -9.37
N VAL A 415 16.63 -1.32 -8.52
CA VAL A 415 16.35 -2.67 -8.01
C VAL A 415 16.10 -3.66 -9.16
N ALA A 416 15.46 -3.24 -10.23
CA ALA A 416 15.23 -4.11 -11.40
C ALA A 416 16.54 -4.56 -12.04
N THR A 417 17.47 -3.62 -12.22
CA THR A 417 18.80 -3.89 -12.80
C THR A 417 19.64 -4.82 -11.91
N ILE A 418 19.56 -4.62 -10.58
CA ILE A 418 20.26 -5.50 -9.61
C ILE A 418 19.70 -6.92 -9.70
N LEU A 419 18.36 -7.07 -9.69
CA LEU A 419 17.72 -8.39 -9.79
C LEU A 419 17.92 -9.11 -11.12
N GLU A 420 18.29 -8.40 -12.18
CA GLU A 420 18.62 -8.98 -13.48
C GLU A 420 20.06 -9.49 -13.56
N LYS A 421 20.99 -8.83 -12.85
CA LYS A 421 22.39 -9.25 -12.78
C LYS A 421 22.63 -10.46 -11.89
N GLU A 422 21.72 -10.76 -10.97
CA GLU A 422 21.77 -11.89 -10.04
C GLU A 422 21.11 -13.19 -10.58
N LYS A 423 20.87 -13.27 -11.88
CA LYS A 423 20.30 -14.47 -12.54
C LYS A 423 21.34 -15.57 -12.72
#